data_d539bf3516eb6db04a57520d6edfe426
#
_entry.id   d539bf3516eb6db04a57520d6edfe426
#
_cell.length_a   1.000
_cell.length_b   1.000
_cell.length_c   1.000
_cell.angle_alpha   90.00
_cell.angle_beta   90.00
_cell.angle_gamma   90.00
#
_symmetry.space_group_name_H-M   'P 1'
#
loop_
_entity.id
_entity.type
_entity.pdbx_description
1 polymer ?
#
loop_
_entity_poly.entity_id
_entity_poly.type
_entity_poly.pdbx_seq_one_letter_code
_entity_poly.pdbx_strand_id
1 'polypeptide(L)'
;MSHEVGGAGYESGSSTLGDRFYPLYRRLFDEDGDFVGDMERKIAEARMGDTVEMYLSRALAIGVITGTLLWFVATLAGYALMELFVTEAPKLTDLRILYGTALAVFEAIKIPLLVAVSGLVFGLIGFAFGFGALVAIPYFRASARKREINMLLADSVSFMYALSIGGLNQLEIFEAMAEAEDTYGEVAKEFESIYLETEYFNTY
;
A
#
# COMPACT_ATOMS: atom_id res chain seq x y z
N MET A 1 -21.81 1.75 -39.76
CA MET A 1 -22.35 1.27 -38.46
C MET A 1 -21.17 1.14 -37.53
N SER A 2 -20.96 2.17 -36.75
CA SER A 2 -19.84 2.27 -35.79
C SER A 2 -20.22 1.55 -34.51
N HIS A 3 -19.54 0.46 -34.16
CA HIS A 3 -19.64 -0.18 -32.86
C HIS A 3 -18.85 0.67 -31.85
N GLU A 4 -19.56 1.42 -31.03
CA GLU A 4 -19.04 1.95 -29.77
C GLU A 4 -18.77 0.76 -28.85
N VAL A 5 -17.49 0.50 -28.62
CA VAL A 5 -17.03 -0.37 -27.53
C VAL A 5 -17.24 0.45 -26.25
N GLY A 6 -18.30 0.09 -25.53
CA GLY A 6 -18.61 0.66 -24.23
C GLY A 6 -17.49 0.36 -23.24
N GLY A 7 -16.63 1.36 -22.99
CA GLY A 7 -15.71 1.34 -21.89
C GLY A 7 -16.48 1.28 -20.57
N ALA A 8 -16.39 0.16 -19.87
CA ALA A 8 -16.87 0.02 -18.51
C ALA A 8 -16.19 1.08 -17.64
N GLY A 9 -16.93 2.10 -17.25
CA GLY A 9 -16.47 3.15 -16.36
C GLY A 9 -16.17 2.57 -14.99
N TYR A 10 -14.89 2.44 -14.69
CA TYR A 10 -14.42 2.27 -13.32
C TYR A 10 -14.51 3.62 -12.61
N GLU A 11 -15.72 3.98 -12.18
CA GLU A 11 -15.90 5.07 -11.24
C GLU A 11 -15.40 4.64 -9.86
N SER A 12 -14.11 4.75 -9.63
CA SER A 12 -13.57 4.63 -8.28
C SER A 12 -13.46 6.02 -7.67
N GLY A 13 -14.27 6.31 -6.67
CA GLY A 13 -14.16 7.52 -5.83
C GLY A 13 -12.80 7.67 -5.11
N SER A 14 -11.86 6.75 -5.34
CA SER A 14 -10.48 6.76 -4.86
C SER A 14 -9.49 7.43 -5.83
N SER A 15 -9.86 7.65 -7.09
CA SER A 15 -9.02 8.30 -8.10
C SER A 15 -8.65 9.75 -7.73
N THR A 16 -9.56 10.47 -7.09
CA THR A 16 -9.36 11.88 -6.71
C THR A 16 -8.28 12.11 -5.65
N LEU A 17 -8.03 11.15 -4.76
CA LEU A 17 -6.96 11.26 -3.76
C LEU A 17 -5.58 11.01 -4.39
N GLY A 18 -5.46 9.99 -5.23
CA GLY A 18 -4.25 9.71 -5.98
C GLY A 18 -3.80 10.89 -6.83
N ASP A 19 -4.74 11.49 -7.58
CA ASP A 19 -4.47 12.62 -8.48
C ASP A 19 -3.93 13.85 -7.75
N ARG A 20 -4.42 14.13 -6.54
CA ARG A 20 -3.95 15.26 -5.72
C ARG A 20 -2.52 15.08 -5.22
N PHE A 21 -2.11 13.85 -4.95
CA PHE A 21 -0.77 13.52 -4.44
C PHE A 21 0.23 13.12 -5.52
N TYR A 22 -0.22 13.02 -6.78
CA TYR A 22 0.66 12.72 -7.92
C TYR A 22 1.84 13.71 -8.07
N PRO A 23 1.67 15.04 -7.91
CA PRO A 23 2.81 15.96 -7.97
C PRO A 23 3.83 15.73 -6.86
N LEU A 24 3.38 15.26 -5.69
CA LEU A 24 4.26 14.92 -4.56
C LEU A 24 5.02 13.62 -4.83
N TYR A 25 4.34 12.62 -5.39
CA TYR A 25 4.95 11.37 -5.85
C TYR A 25 6.11 11.66 -6.81
N ARG A 26 5.86 12.40 -7.89
CA ARG A 26 6.85 12.74 -8.92
C ARG A 26 8.06 13.52 -8.36
N ARG A 27 7.90 14.22 -7.25
CA ARG A 27 9.00 14.95 -6.60
C ARG A 27 9.82 14.07 -5.66
N LEU A 28 9.23 13.04 -5.08
CA LEU A 28 9.85 12.18 -4.07
C LEU A 28 10.43 10.90 -4.65
N PHE A 29 9.85 10.38 -5.72
CA PHE A 29 10.27 9.14 -6.35
C PHE A 29 10.80 9.42 -7.76
N ASP A 30 11.93 8.80 -8.06
CA ASP A 30 12.49 8.76 -9.40
C ASP A 30 11.79 7.63 -10.17
N GLU A 31 11.24 7.92 -11.34
CA GLU A 31 10.51 6.94 -12.17
C GLU A 31 11.42 5.78 -12.58
N ASP A 32 12.72 6.01 -12.75
CA ASP A 32 13.72 4.98 -13.07
C ASP A 32 14.39 4.37 -11.84
N GLY A 33 13.89 4.67 -10.64
CA GLY A 33 14.46 4.18 -9.37
C GLY A 33 14.22 2.70 -9.15
N ASP A 34 15.22 1.98 -8.62
CA ASP A 34 15.13 0.54 -8.28
C ASP A 34 13.90 0.19 -7.43
N PHE A 35 13.50 1.10 -6.53
CA PHE A 35 12.31 0.91 -5.69
C PHE A 35 11.00 0.92 -6.49
N VAL A 36 10.86 1.85 -7.44
CA VAL A 36 9.67 1.95 -8.29
C VAL A 36 9.58 0.74 -9.20
N GLY A 37 10.70 0.32 -9.81
CA GLY A 37 10.76 -0.87 -10.66
C GLY A 37 10.46 -2.17 -9.90
N ASP A 38 10.94 -2.32 -8.64
CA ASP A 38 10.61 -3.49 -7.82
C ASP A 38 9.13 -3.51 -7.42
N MET A 39 8.57 -2.34 -7.12
CA MET A 39 7.16 -2.19 -6.80
C MET A 39 6.27 -2.50 -8.01
N GLU A 40 6.64 -2.04 -9.20
CA GLU A 40 5.95 -2.34 -10.45
C GLU A 40 5.87 -3.85 -10.68
N ARG A 41 7.01 -4.53 -10.55
CA ARG A 41 7.06 -5.99 -10.65
C ARG A 41 6.17 -6.68 -9.62
N LYS A 42 6.13 -6.19 -8.37
CA LYS A 42 5.29 -6.77 -7.32
C LYS A 42 3.80 -6.54 -7.54
N ILE A 43 3.42 -5.38 -8.06
CA ILE A 43 2.04 -5.06 -8.45
C ILE A 43 1.60 -5.97 -9.60
N ALA A 44 2.46 -6.17 -10.59
CA ALA A 44 2.21 -7.10 -11.70
C ALA A 44 2.10 -8.56 -11.22
N GLU A 45 3.03 -9.03 -10.37
CA GLU A 45 2.99 -10.36 -9.75
C GLU A 45 1.71 -10.58 -8.92
N ALA A 46 1.21 -9.54 -8.26
CA ALA A 46 -0.03 -9.56 -7.48
C ALA A 46 -1.30 -9.42 -8.33
N ARG A 47 -1.18 -9.30 -9.67
CA ARG A 47 -2.29 -9.01 -10.63
C ARG A 47 -3.17 -7.84 -10.17
N MET A 48 -2.56 -6.80 -9.59
CA MET A 48 -3.28 -5.58 -9.26
C MET A 48 -3.40 -4.72 -10.51
N GLY A 49 -4.63 -4.31 -10.84
CA GLY A 49 -4.90 -3.51 -12.04
C GLY A 49 -4.49 -2.04 -11.95
N ASP A 50 -3.85 -1.64 -10.85
CA ASP A 50 -3.38 -0.27 -10.62
C ASP A 50 -1.99 -0.05 -11.23
N THR A 51 -1.74 1.14 -11.78
CA THR A 51 -0.39 1.56 -12.14
C THR A 51 0.42 1.89 -10.89
N VAL A 52 1.74 1.67 -10.92
CA VAL A 52 2.67 1.95 -9.79
C VAL A 52 2.50 3.37 -9.27
N GLU A 53 2.42 4.34 -10.18
CA GLU A 53 2.28 5.76 -9.87
C GLU A 53 1.01 6.06 -9.08
N MET A 54 -0.13 5.53 -9.53
CA MET A 54 -1.42 5.69 -8.85
C MET A 54 -1.43 4.99 -7.50
N TYR A 55 -0.82 3.82 -7.41
CA TYR A 55 -0.72 3.07 -6.18
C TYR A 55 0.14 3.78 -5.14
N LEU A 56 1.35 4.23 -5.52
CA LEU A 56 2.26 4.95 -4.63
C LEU A 56 1.73 6.34 -4.25
N SER A 57 1.04 7.03 -5.16
CA SER A 57 0.40 8.30 -4.84
C SER A 57 -0.73 8.16 -3.80
N ARG A 58 -1.53 7.07 -3.87
CA ARG A 58 -2.52 6.71 -2.84
C ARG A 58 -1.84 6.33 -1.53
N ALA A 59 -0.74 5.57 -1.58
CA ALA A 59 0.01 5.20 -0.40
C ALA A 59 0.58 6.44 0.31
N LEU A 60 1.12 7.41 -0.42
CA LEU A 60 1.55 8.69 0.11
C LEU A 60 0.38 9.48 0.73
N ALA A 61 -0.76 9.55 0.05
CA ALA A 61 -1.94 10.24 0.56
C ALA A 61 -2.38 9.66 1.92
N ILE A 62 -2.48 8.33 2.02
CA ILE A 62 -2.87 7.65 3.26
C ILE A 62 -1.78 7.84 4.34
N GLY A 63 -0.50 7.74 3.98
CA GLY A 63 0.60 8.03 4.89
C GLY A 63 0.53 9.44 5.49
N VAL A 64 0.28 10.46 4.65
CA VAL A 64 0.12 11.85 5.10
C VAL A 64 -1.11 12.02 5.99
N ILE A 65 -2.23 11.40 5.63
CA ILE A 65 -3.47 11.48 6.43
C ILE A 65 -3.25 10.84 7.81
N THR A 66 -2.71 9.62 7.87
CA THR A 66 -2.44 8.90 9.12
C THR A 66 -1.38 9.62 9.95
N GLY A 67 -0.33 10.15 9.33
CA GLY A 67 0.70 10.95 9.99
C GLY A 67 0.15 12.22 10.60
N THR A 68 -0.67 12.97 9.87
CA THR A 68 -1.30 14.20 10.34
C THR A 68 -2.28 13.92 11.49
N LEU A 69 -3.07 12.86 11.38
CA LEU A 69 -4.01 12.47 12.42
C LEU A 69 -3.28 12.07 13.71
N LEU A 70 -2.23 11.27 13.59
CA LEU A 70 -1.44 10.84 14.74
C LEU A 70 -0.66 12.00 15.37
N TRP A 71 -0.13 12.92 14.55
CA TRP A 71 0.48 14.17 15.01
C TRP A 71 -0.51 15.00 15.82
N PHE A 72 -1.73 15.17 15.33
CA PHE A 72 -2.77 15.94 16.02
C PHE A 72 -3.16 15.31 17.35
N VAL A 73 -3.40 14.00 17.37
CA VAL A 73 -3.76 13.25 18.59
C VAL A 73 -2.62 13.30 19.61
N ALA A 74 -1.38 13.10 19.19
CA ALA A 74 -0.22 13.14 20.06
C ALA A 74 0.02 14.54 20.64
N THR A 75 -0.18 15.59 19.84
CA THR A 75 -0.07 16.99 20.30
C THR A 75 -1.14 17.30 21.34
N LEU A 76 -2.38 16.89 21.10
CA LEU A 76 -3.48 17.10 22.05
C LEU A 76 -3.27 16.31 23.35
N ALA A 77 -2.88 15.05 23.24
CA ALA A 77 -2.57 14.22 24.41
C ALA A 77 -1.36 14.73 25.19
N GLY A 78 -0.31 15.16 24.49
CA GLY A 78 0.86 15.77 25.09
C GLY A 78 0.54 17.05 25.87
N TYR A 79 -0.32 17.90 25.31
CA TYR A 79 -0.79 19.10 25.98
C TYR A 79 -1.61 18.76 27.24
N ALA A 80 -2.57 17.84 27.13
CA ALA A 80 -3.40 17.40 28.26
C ALA A 80 -2.58 16.76 29.40
N LEU A 81 -1.60 15.92 29.05
CA LEU A 81 -0.68 15.31 30.03
C LEU A 81 0.18 16.37 30.72
N MET A 82 0.69 17.36 29.98
CA MET A 82 1.47 18.45 30.55
C MET A 82 0.65 19.28 31.53
N GLU A 83 -0.60 19.59 31.20
CA GLU A 83 -1.49 20.33 32.09
C GLU A 83 -1.76 19.53 33.38
N LEU A 84 -1.92 18.20 33.28
CA LEU A 84 -2.16 17.34 34.42
C LEU A 84 -0.94 17.18 35.34
N PHE A 85 0.28 17.05 34.76
CA PHE A 85 1.49 16.76 35.53
C PHE A 85 2.32 17.99 35.90
N VAL A 86 2.26 19.09 35.15
CA VAL A 86 3.10 20.28 35.37
C VAL A 86 2.44 21.28 36.32
N THR A 87 1.14 21.24 36.51
CA THR A 87 0.44 22.09 37.50
C THR A 87 0.86 21.79 38.95
N GLU A 88 1.43 20.61 39.23
CA GLU A 88 1.93 20.23 40.57
C GLU A 88 3.45 20.38 40.75
N ALA A 89 4.19 20.77 39.71
CA ALA A 89 5.62 21.01 39.84
C ALA A 89 5.91 22.20 40.80
N PRO A 90 6.84 22.05 41.77
CA PRO A 90 7.18 23.12 42.68
C PRO A 90 7.63 24.36 41.88
N LYS A 91 6.96 25.48 42.10
CA LYS A 91 7.30 26.76 41.47
C LYS A 91 8.72 27.12 41.87
N LEU A 92 9.65 27.03 40.95
CA LEU A 92 11.03 27.55 41.06
C LEU A 92 11.02 29.10 41.12
N THR A 93 10.14 29.64 41.96
CA THR A 93 9.89 31.07 42.07
C THR A 93 11.11 31.82 42.66
N ASP A 94 11.94 31.15 43.44
CA ASP A 94 13.10 31.77 44.11
C ASP A 94 14.32 31.95 43.18
N LEU A 95 14.45 31.11 42.14
CA LEU A 95 15.50 31.25 41.12
C LEU A 95 15.17 32.31 40.07
N ARG A 96 13.91 32.71 39.95
CA ARG A 96 13.45 33.72 39.00
C ARG A 96 14.00 35.11 39.25
N ILE A 97 14.31 35.43 40.50
CA ILE A 97 14.87 36.70 40.88
C ILE A 97 16.35 36.83 40.46
N LEU A 98 17.07 35.69 40.40
CA LEU A 98 18.51 35.70 40.13
C LEU A 98 18.87 35.67 38.64
N TYR A 99 18.05 35.06 37.79
CA TYR A 99 18.36 34.82 36.36
C TYR A 99 17.46 35.57 35.37
N GLY A 100 16.59 36.42 35.83
CA GLY A 100 15.84 37.37 34.98
C GLY A 100 14.97 36.77 33.90
N THR A 101 14.72 37.58 32.90
CA THR A 101 13.81 37.31 31.78
C THR A 101 14.18 36.09 30.92
N ALA A 102 15.45 35.67 30.85
CA ALA A 102 15.91 34.55 30.04
C ALA A 102 15.34 33.20 30.52
N LEU A 103 15.28 32.96 31.83
CA LEU A 103 14.75 31.74 32.40
C LEU A 103 13.22 31.66 32.23
N ALA A 104 12.52 32.77 32.35
CA ALA A 104 11.08 32.84 32.11
C ALA A 104 10.70 32.55 30.65
N VAL A 105 11.50 33.02 29.70
CA VAL A 105 11.34 32.75 28.29
C VAL A 105 11.63 31.27 28.00
N PHE A 106 12.68 30.71 28.60
CA PHE A 106 13.00 29.30 28.45
C PHE A 106 11.90 28.38 29.02
N GLU A 107 11.35 28.70 30.17
CA GLU A 107 10.21 27.97 30.75
C GLU A 107 8.93 28.09 29.90
N ALA A 108 8.68 29.23 29.31
CA ALA A 108 7.53 29.45 28.45
C ALA A 108 7.64 28.67 27.10
N ILE A 109 8.85 28.47 26.60
CA ILE A 109 9.09 27.82 25.31
C ILE A 109 9.25 26.28 25.45
N LYS A 110 9.78 25.77 26.58
CA LYS A 110 10.08 24.35 26.75
C LYS A 110 8.85 23.45 26.60
N ILE A 111 7.70 23.87 27.13
CA ILE A 111 6.45 23.06 27.06
C ILE A 111 5.92 22.99 25.63
N PRO A 112 5.65 24.11 24.93
CA PRO A 112 5.19 24.03 23.55
C PRO A 112 6.21 23.36 22.62
N LEU A 113 7.51 23.52 22.85
CA LEU A 113 8.56 22.86 22.09
C LEU A 113 8.52 21.34 22.28
N LEU A 114 8.41 20.87 23.53
CA LEU A 114 8.32 19.43 23.84
C LEU A 114 7.08 18.78 23.22
N VAL A 115 5.94 19.46 23.30
CA VAL A 115 4.69 19.01 22.69
C VAL A 115 4.81 19.00 21.16
N ALA A 116 5.42 20.01 20.55
CA ALA A 116 5.64 20.08 19.11
C ALA A 116 6.58 18.97 18.62
N VAL A 117 7.69 18.72 19.33
CA VAL A 117 8.65 17.66 18.99
C VAL A 117 8.03 16.28 19.16
N SER A 118 7.30 16.02 20.25
CA SER A 118 6.61 14.76 20.45
C SER A 118 5.55 14.52 19.36
N GLY A 119 4.76 15.53 19.03
CA GLY A 119 3.80 15.47 17.95
C GLY A 119 4.44 15.13 16.60
N LEU A 120 5.60 15.78 16.30
CA LEU A 120 6.33 15.51 15.05
C LEU A 120 6.84 14.06 14.99
N VAL A 121 7.39 13.54 16.09
CA VAL A 121 7.85 12.13 16.16
C VAL A 121 6.69 11.17 15.92
N PHE A 122 5.57 11.35 16.59
CA PHE A 122 4.37 10.51 16.39
C PHE A 122 3.77 10.68 15.00
N GLY A 123 3.81 11.88 14.43
CA GLY A 123 3.40 12.14 13.04
C GLY A 123 4.24 11.37 12.02
N LEU A 124 5.57 11.35 12.19
CA LEU A 124 6.48 10.57 11.35
C LEU A 124 6.23 9.06 11.49
N ILE A 125 6.00 8.58 12.70
CA ILE A 125 5.64 7.19 12.95
C ILE A 125 4.32 6.84 12.25
N GLY A 126 3.29 7.68 12.38
CA GLY A 126 2.02 7.51 11.71
C GLY A 126 2.14 7.47 10.19
N PHE A 127 2.96 8.37 9.63
CA PHE A 127 3.26 8.36 8.19
C PHE A 127 3.95 7.07 7.77
N ALA A 128 4.99 6.63 8.49
CA ALA A 128 5.72 5.41 8.19
C ALA A 128 4.82 4.16 8.25
N PHE A 129 3.93 4.09 9.24
CA PHE A 129 2.95 3.01 9.33
C PHE A 129 1.93 3.04 8.19
N GLY A 130 1.33 4.19 7.92
CA GLY A 130 0.31 4.32 6.87
C GLY A 130 0.86 4.05 5.47
N PHE A 131 2.00 4.63 5.15
CA PHE A 131 2.69 4.41 3.89
C PHE A 131 3.24 2.98 3.78
N GLY A 132 3.96 2.52 4.82
CA GLY A 132 4.58 1.20 4.84
C GLY A 132 3.57 0.06 4.77
N ALA A 133 2.42 0.17 5.43
CA ALA A 133 1.35 -0.83 5.35
C ALA A 133 0.85 -1.01 3.92
N LEU A 134 0.62 0.09 3.18
CA LEU A 134 0.18 0.02 1.79
C LEU A 134 1.27 -0.52 0.87
N VAL A 135 2.52 -0.09 1.04
CA VAL A 135 3.65 -0.62 0.28
C VAL A 135 3.82 -2.13 0.52
N ALA A 136 3.50 -2.63 1.70
CA ALA A 136 3.61 -4.06 2.02
C ALA A 136 2.52 -4.94 1.37
N ILE A 137 1.35 -4.38 1.04
CA ILE A 137 0.22 -5.16 0.48
C ILE A 137 0.59 -5.92 -0.80
N PRO A 138 1.21 -5.32 -1.84
CA PRO A 138 1.57 -6.06 -3.05
C PRO A 138 2.54 -7.21 -2.76
N TYR A 139 3.49 -7.03 -1.85
CA TYR A 139 4.42 -8.08 -1.45
C TYR A 139 3.71 -9.27 -0.81
N PHE A 140 2.75 -9.00 0.10
CA PHE A 140 1.97 -10.07 0.73
C PHE A 140 1.07 -10.78 -0.27
N ARG A 141 0.41 -10.06 -1.15
CA ARG A 141 -0.45 -10.64 -2.20
C ARG A 141 0.34 -11.48 -3.18
N ALA A 142 1.47 -10.99 -3.69
CA ALA A 142 2.35 -11.74 -4.57
C ALA A 142 2.87 -13.03 -3.91
N SER A 143 3.26 -12.94 -2.62
CA SER A 143 3.73 -14.11 -1.86
C SER A 143 2.61 -15.13 -1.61
N ALA A 144 1.40 -14.67 -1.27
CA ALA A 144 0.24 -15.54 -1.05
C ALA A 144 -0.13 -16.29 -2.33
N ARG A 145 -0.19 -15.58 -3.46
CA ARG A 145 -0.46 -16.16 -4.78
C ARG A 145 0.59 -17.22 -5.17
N LYS A 146 1.87 -16.89 -5.03
CA LYS A 146 2.96 -17.84 -5.32
C LYS A 146 2.85 -19.09 -4.45
N ARG A 147 2.46 -18.95 -3.20
CA ARG A 147 2.28 -20.08 -2.28
C ARG A 147 1.10 -20.95 -2.70
N GLU A 148 -0.03 -20.36 -3.10
CA GLU A 148 -1.20 -21.06 -3.59
C GLU A 148 -0.88 -21.86 -4.84
N ILE A 149 -0.25 -21.24 -5.85
CA ILE A 149 0.21 -21.93 -7.06
C ILE A 149 1.11 -23.12 -6.71
N ASN A 150 2.11 -22.93 -5.84
CA ASN A 150 3.02 -24.00 -5.48
C ASN A 150 2.34 -25.19 -4.75
N MET A 151 1.30 -24.91 -3.95
CA MET A 151 0.56 -25.97 -3.25
C MET A 151 -0.29 -26.81 -4.22
N LEU A 152 -0.91 -26.18 -5.21
CA LEU A 152 -1.83 -26.84 -6.14
C LEU A 152 -1.13 -27.35 -7.40
N LEU A 153 0.16 -27.03 -7.59
CA LEU A 153 0.88 -27.39 -8.82
C LEU A 153 0.95 -28.90 -9.05
N ALA A 154 1.21 -29.70 -8.00
CA ALA A 154 1.31 -31.14 -8.14
C ALA A 154 -0.03 -31.78 -8.56
N ASP A 155 -1.11 -31.31 -7.97
CA ASP A 155 -2.45 -31.81 -8.25
C ASP A 155 -2.91 -31.38 -9.66
N SER A 156 -2.60 -30.15 -10.07
CA SER A 156 -2.91 -29.65 -11.42
C SER A 156 -2.14 -30.39 -12.50
N VAL A 157 -0.87 -30.72 -12.28
CA VAL A 157 -0.07 -31.54 -13.21
C VAL A 157 -0.67 -32.95 -13.32
N SER A 158 -1.11 -33.54 -12.22
CA SER A 158 -1.74 -34.85 -12.22
C SER A 158 -3.06 -34.86 -12.99
N PHE A 159 -3.84 -33.79 -12.85
CA PHE A 159 -5.08 -33.60 -13.60
C PHE A 159 -4.83 -33.45 -15.11
N MET A 160 -3.86 -32.59 -15.49
CA MET A 160 -3.47 -32.45 -16.90
C MET A 160 -2.97 -33.74 -17.50
N TYR A 161 -2.23 -34.55 -16.75
CA TYR A 161 -1.77 -35.86 -17.17
C TYR A 161 -2.96 -36.82 -17.44
N ALA A 162 -3.96 -36.81 -16.55
CA ALA A 162 -5.18 -37.60 -16.75
C ALA A 162 -5.96 -37.18 -17.99
N LEU A 163 -6.09 -35.89 -18.26
CA LEU A 163 -6.73 -35.36 -19.46
C LEU A 163 -5.97 -35.75 -20.73
N SER A 164 -4.63 -35.71 -20.68
CA SER A 164 -3.78 -36.15 -21.82
C SER A 164 -3.95 -37.62 -22.15
N ILE A 165 -4.03 -38.50 -21.13
CA ILE A 165 -4.35 -39.92 -21.34
C ILE A 165 -5.77 -40.10 -21.92
N GLY A 166 -6.70 -39.22 -21.56
CA GLY A 166 -8.05 -39.17 -22.09
C GLY A 166 -8.12 -38.79 -23.58
N GLY A 167 -7.00 -38.40 -24.17
CA GLY A 167 -6.89 -38.08 -25.60
C GLY A 167 -7.19 -36.62 -25.96
N LEU A 168 -7.32 -35.73 -24.99
CA LEU A 168 -7.48 -34.31 -25.25
C LEU A 168 -6.20 -33.72 -25.85
N ASN A 169 -6.37 -32.77 -26.78
CA ASN A 169 -5.25 -32.02 -27.32
C ASN A 169 -4.77 -30.93 -26.29
N GLN A 170 -3.64 -30.33 -26.55
CA GLN A 170 -3.03 -29.39 -25.64
C GLN A 170 -3.92 -28.16 -25.33
N LEU A 171 -4.65 -27.66 -26.33
CA LEU A 171 -5.53 -26.50 -26.16
C LEU A 171 -6.77 -26.87 -25.33
N GLU A 172 -7.35 -28.04 -25.56
CA GLU A 172 -8.47 -28.57 -24.76
C GLU A 172 -8.07 -28.82 -23.31
N ILE A 173 -6.81 -29.24 -23.06
CA ILE A 173 -6.29 -29.41 -21.71
C ILE A 173 -6.19 -28.03 -20.99
N PHE A 174 -5.73 -27.00 -21.70
CA PHE A 174 -5.63 -25.64 -21.11
C PHE A 174 -7.03 -25.07 -20.85
N GLU A 175 -7.99 -25.28 -21.75
CA GLU A 175 -9.37 -24.89 -21.55
C GLU A 175 -10.00 -25.60 -20.34
N ALA A 176 -9.85 -26.91 -20.24
CA ALA A 176 -10.37 -27.70 -19.11
C ALA A 176 -9.71 -27.29 -17.77
N MET A 177 -8.43 -26.91 -17.81
CA MET A 177 -7.76 -26.37 -16.63
C MET A 177 -8.29 -24.99 -16.25
N ALA A 178 -8.56 -24.11 -17.21
CA ALA A 178 -9.14 -22.79 -17.00
C ALA A 178 -10.54 -22.88 -16.39
N GLU A 179 -11.38 -23.82 -16.88
CA GLU A 179 -12.71 -24.06 -16.35
C GLU A 179 -12.72 -24.62 -14.92
N ALA A 180 -11.60 -25.21 -14.46
CA ALA A 180 -11.48 -25.79 -13.13
C ALA A 180 -11.03 -24.79 -12.06
N GLU A 181 -11.36 -23.49 -12.20
CA GLU A 181 -10.98 -22.42 -11.27
C GLU A 181 -11.40 -22.71 -9.82
N ASP A 182 -12.59 -23.25 -9.61
CA ASP A 182 -13.10 -23.58 -8.26
C ASP A 182 -12.22 -24.60 -7.52
N THR A 183 -11.45 -25.42 -8.25
CA THR A 183 -10.61 -26.47 -7.69
C THR A 183 -9.14 -26.06 -7.62
N TYR A 184 -8.64 -25.39 -8.66
CA TYR A 184 -7.22 -25.08 -8.83
C TYR A 184 -6.90 -23.58 -8.67
N GLY A 185 -7.88 -22.72 -8.38
CA GLY A 185 -7.71 -21.32 -8.01
C GLY A 185 -6.76 -20.54 -8.94
N GLU A 186 -5.67 -20.00 -8.38
CA GLU A 186 -4.71 -19.19 -9.14
C GLU A 186 -3.97 -19.97 -10.24
N VAL A 187 -3.84 -21.28 -10.12
CA VAL A 187 -3.25 -22.13 -11.19
C VAL A 187 -4.16 -22.13 -12.42
N ALA A 188 -5.46 -22.31 -12.24
CA ALA A 188 -6.43 -22.27 -13.33
C ALA A 188 -6.42 -20.92 -14.07
N LYS A 189 -6.32 -19.82 -13.35
CA LYS A 189 -6.20 -18.47 -13.95
C LYS A 189 -4.94 -18.28 -14.79
N GLU A 190 -3.83 -18.95 -14.43
CA GLU A 190 -2.64 -18.93 -15.29
C GLU A 190 -2.90 -19.68 -16.60
N PHE A 191 -3.57 -20.84 -16.52
CA PHE A 191 -3.94 -21.59 -17.73
C PHE A 191 -4.97 -20.86 -18.59
N GLU A 192 -5.92 -20.15 -17.99
CA GLU A 192 -6.85 -19.26 -18.71
C GLU A 192 -6.11 -18.21 -19.52
N SER A 193 -5.11 -17.55 -18.91
CA SER A 193 -4.27 -16.58 -19.59
C SER A 193 -3.54 -17.18 -20.79
N ILE A 194 -2.94 -18.36 -20.61
CA ILE A 194 -2.24 -19.09 -21.68
C ILE A 194 -3.20 -19.52 -22.79
N TYR A 195 -4.39 -20.01 -22.41
CA TYR A 195 -5.42 -20.42 -23.37
C TYR A 195 -5.86 -19.25 -24.24
N LEU A 196 -6.19 -18.09 -23.63
CA LEU A 196 -6.60 -16.89 -24.35
C LEU A 196 -5.50 -16.34 -25.26
N GLU A 197 -4.25 -16.36 -24.83
CA GLU A 197 -3.12 -15.97 -25.67
C GLU A 197 -2.96 -16.91 -26.84
N THR A 198 -3.06 -18.22 -26.63
CA THR A 198 -2.90 -19.24 -27.68
C THR A 198 -4.03 -19.15 -28.68
N GLU A 199 -5.27 -18.96 -28.24
CA GLU A 199 -6.42 -18.76 -29.10
C GLU A 199 -6.28 -17.51 -29.97
N TYR A 200 -5.84 -16.39 -29.35
CA TYR A 200 -5.62 -15.14 -30.06
C TYR A 200 -4.55 -15.26 -31.16
N PHE A 201 -3.43 -15.91 -30.87
CA PHE A 201 -2.36 -16.10 -31.86
C PHE A 201 -2.66 -17.18 -32.91
N ASN A 202 -3.55 -18.15 -32.62
CA ASN A 202 -3.93 -19.20 -33.58
C ASN A 202 -5.02 -18.74 -34.53
N THR A 203 -5.65 -17.59 -34.30
CA THR A 203 -6.70 -16.98 -35.15
C THR A 203 -6.12 -16.13 -36.28
N TYR A 204 -4.79 -15.86 -36.28
CA TYR A 204 -4.06 -15.14 -37.29
C TYR A 204 -3.06 -16.04 -38.02
#